data_1a2746ab096dc52eeb823b36d44d75ed
#
_entry.id   1a2746ab096dc52eeb823b36d44d75ed
#
_cell.length_a   1.000
_cell.length_b   1.000
_cell.length_c   1.000
_cell.angle_alpha   90.00
_cell.angle_beta   90.00
_cell.angle_gamma   90.00
#
_symmetry.space_group_name_H-M   'P 1'
#
loop_
_entity.id
_entity.type
_entity.pdbx_description
1 polymer ?
#
loop_
_entity_poly.entity_id
_entity_poly.type
_entity_poly.pdbx_seq_one_letter_code
_entity_poly.pdbx_strand_id
1 'polypeptide(L)'
;LKPTQYRKNQDFNFEFEGKIYPPPGGDVNNTPDRVHSWVTTKEGMRRLAVSERLQVSGTTIEYILYHDDYPVTPIHSVWTDTAAPMDKRYVVQTADNVVERCILMTTDPGDLVFDPTCGSGTTAYCAEKWGRRWITCDTSRVALSIARQRLMTAKFDYYELKDPERGPAGGFIYETVPHITLE
;
A
#
# COMPACT_ATOMS: atom_id res chain seq x y z
N LEU A 1 9.48 -15.70 -11.01
CA LEU A 1 10.49 -15.00 -10.20
C LEU A 1 11.87 -15.53 -10.59
N LYS A 2 12.58 -14.82 -11.46
CA LYS A 2 13.98 -15.16 -11.80
C LYS A 2 14.86 -14.47 -10.77
N PRO A 3 15.68 -15.20 -9.99
CA PRO A 3 16.65 -14.58 -9.12
C PRO A 3 17.68 -13.87 -9.99
N THR A 4 18.03 -12.67 -9.61
CA THR A 4 19.06 -11.87 -10.29
C THR A 4 20.49 -12.35 -9.97
N GLN A 5 20.62 -13.31 -9.06
CA GLN A 5 21.90 -13.79 -8.57
C GLN A 5 21.84 -15.28 -8.23
N TYR A 6 22.84 -16.06 -8.69
CA TYR A 6 22.99 -17.46 -8.34
C TYR A 6 23.29 -17.65 -6.86
N ARG A 7 22.59 -18.58 -6.21
CA ARG A 7 22.80 -18.97 -4.80
C ARG A 7 22.90 -20.48 -4.66
N LYS A 8 24.03 -20.98 -4.23
CA LYS A 8 24.33 -22.43 -4.11
C LYS A 8 23.32 -23.20 -3.24
N ASN A 9 22.81 -22.62 -2.17
CA ASN A 9 21.82 -23.23 -1.29
C ASN A 9 20.38 -23.25 -1.86
N GLN A 10 20.18 -22.61 -2.99
CA GLN A 10 18.92 -22.55 -3.72
C GLN A 10 19.03 -23.25 -5.08
N ASP A 11 20.13 -23.93 -5.35
CA ASP A 11 20.37 -24.71 -6.55
C ASP A 11 20.17 -26.20 -6.25
N PHE A 12 18.96 -26.70 -6.50
CA PHE A 12 18.56 -28.10 -6.29
C PHE A 12 17.43 -28.49 -7.22
N ASN A 13 17.32 -29.78 -7.51
CA ASN A 13 16.15 -30.34 -8.17
C ASN A 13 15.03 -30.50 -7.12
N PHE A 14 13.81 -30.11 -7.49
CA PHE A 14 12.63 -30.23 -6.64
C PHE A 14 11.60 -31.20 -7.24
N GLU A 15 11.16 -32.17 -6.43
CA GLU A 15 10.11 -33.10 -6.82
C GLU A 15 8.75 -32.52 -6.43
N PHE A 16 7.86 -32.41 -7.41
CA PHE A 16 6.50 -31.93 -7.24
C PHE A 16 5.55 -32.68 -8.16
N GLU A 17 4.43 -33.20 -7.63
CA GLU A 17 3.45 -34.01 -8.36
C GLU A 17 4.08 -35.20 -9.12
N GLY A 18 5.06 -35.87 -8.49
CA GLY A 18 5.72 -37.06 -9.06
C GLY A 18 6.70 -36.79 -10.21
N LYS A 19 7.03 -35.52 -10.46
CA LYS A 19 7.99 -35.11 -11.49
C LYS A 19 9.09 -34.22 -10.85
N ILE A 20 10.30 -34.35 -11.42
CA ILE A 20 11.47 -33.59 -10.96
C ILE A 20 11.64 -32.34 -11.83
N TYR A 21 11.74 -31.17 -11.16
CA TYR A 21 11.95 -29.89 -11.81
C TYR A 21 13.29 -29.29 -11.40
N PRO A 22 14.10 -28.83 -12.37
CA PRO A 22 15.32 -28.05 -12.09
C PRO A 22 14.95 -26.60 -11.75
N PRO A 23 15.89 -25.78 -11.23
CA PRO A 23 15.72 -24.35 -11.17
C PRO A 23 15.40 -23.72 -12.52
N PRO A 24 14.74 -22.55 -12.57
CA PRO A 24 14.36 -21.89 -13.83
C PRO A 24 15.56 -21.72 -14.78
N GLY A 25 15.40 -22.19 -16.02
CA GLY A 25 16.47 -22.16 -17.05
C GLY A 25 17.54 -23.25 -16.90
N GLY A 26 17.38 -24.17 -15.94
CA GLY A 26 18.25 -25.33 -15.78
C GLY A 26 17.75 -26.57 -16.49
N ASP A 27 18.63 -27.54 -16.66
CA ASP A 27 18.32 -28.91 -17.12
C ASP A 27 18.48 -29.88 -15.93
N VAL A 28 17.59 -30.87 -15.83
CA VAL A 28 17.62 -31.89 -14.77
C VAL A 28 18.95 -32.66 -14.79
N ASN A 29 19.51 -32.87 -15.99
CA ASN A 29 20.69 -33.67 -16.24
C ASN A 29 22.00 -32.89 -16.30
N ASN A 30 21.95 -31.55 -16.35
CA ASN A 30 23.11 -30.68 -16.48
C ASN A 30 23.25 -29.72 -15.28
N THR A 31 24.04 -30.15 -14.27
CA THR A 31 24.26 -29.38 -13.04
C THR A 31 25.38 -28.32 -13.10
N PRO A 32 26.42 -28.43 -13.95
CA PRO A 32 27.55 -27.50 -13.87
C PRO A 32 27.28 -26.10 -14.48
N ASP A 33 26.32 -25.96 -15.38
CA ASP A 33 26.09 -24.72 -16.15
C ASP A 33 24.84 -23.93 -15.67
N ARG A 34 24.36 -24.17 -14.44
CA ARG A 34 23.18 -23.47 -13.91
C ARG A 34 23.50 -22.02 -13.61
N VAL A 35 22.87 -21.13 -14.34
CA VAL A 35 22.99 -19.68 -14.17
C VAL A 35 21.97 -19.16 -13.14
N HIS A 36 20.89 -19.92 -12.90
CA HIS A 36 19.79 -19.52 -12.03
C HIS A 36 19.59 -20.52 -10.89
N SER A 37 19.11 -20.03 -9.77
CA SER A 37 18.69 -20.80 -8.59
C SER A 37 17.20 -20.56 -8.33
N TRP A 38 16.59 -21.36 -7.46
CA TRP A 38 15.26 -21.02 -6.93
C TRP A 38 15.30 -19.71 -6.14
N VAL A 39 14.16 -19.07 -5.96
CA VAL A 39 14.07 -17.86 -5.11
C VAL A 39 14.12 -18.22 -3.62
N THR A 40 13.79 -19.47 -3.28
CA THR A 40 13.74 -19.96 -1.89
C THR A 40 14.54 -21.25 -1.71
N THR A 41 14.72 -21.70 -0.49
CA THR A 41 15.40 -22.94 -0.11
C THR A 41 14.50 -24.16 -0.39
N LYS A 42 15.08 -25.37 -0.35
CA LYS A 42 14.33 -26.62 -0.52
C LYS A 42 13.18 -26.75 0.51
N GLU A 43 13.42 -26.31 1.74
CA GLU A 43 12.39 -26.28 2.77
C GLU A 43 11.29 -25.25 2.47
N GLY A 44 11.66 -24.08 1.96
CA GLY A 44 10.70 -23.07 1.50
C GLY A 44 9.82 -23.60 0.36
N MET A 45 10.39 -24.35 -0.61
CA MET A 45 9.60 -25.00 -1.68
C MET A 45 8.62 -26.04 -1.12
N ARG A 46 9.02 -26.82 -0.12
CA ARG A 46 8.12 -27.77 0.54
C ARG A 46 6.96 -27.08 1.25
N ARG A 47 7.22 -25.98 1.95
CA ARG A 47 6.16 -25.19 2.59
C ARG A 47 5.18 -24.62 1.58
N LEU A 48 5.69 -24.10 0.46
CA LEU A 48 4.84 -23.63 -0.64
C LEU A 48 3.99 -24.74 -1.24
N ALA A 49 4.54 -25.95 -1.41
CA ALA A 49 3.79 -27.11 -1.89
C ALA A 49 2.66 -27.51 -0.92
N VAL A 50 2.96 -27.60 0.38
CA VAL A 50 1.96 -27.93 1.42
C VAL A 50 0.87 -26.86 1.52
N SER A 51 1.19 -25.59 1.27
CA SER A 51 0.24 -24.48 1.26
C SER A 51 -0.49 -24.31 -0.07
N GLU A 52 -0.36 -25.26 -1.00
CA GLU A 52 -0.99 -25.21 -2.33
C GLU A 52 -0.62 -23.93 -3.12
N ARG A 53 0.63 -23.44 -2.92
CA ARG A 53 1.15 -22.22 -3.53
C ARG A 53 2.05 -22.47 -4.73
N LEU A 54 2.10 -23.69 -5.23
CA LEU A 54 2.86 -24.07 -6.44
C LEU A 54 1.91 -24.59 -7.52
N GLN A 55 2.21 -24.23 -8.75
CA GLN A 55 1.55 -24.78 -9.94
C GLN A 55 2.57 -25.13 -11.00
N VAL A 56 2.25 -26.15 -11.80
CA VAL A 56 3.05 -26.52 -12.96
C VAL A 56 2.68 -25.63 -14.14
N SER A 57 3.67 -24.97 -14.73
CA SER A 57 3.52 -24.17 -15.94
C SER A 57 4.50 -24.68 -16.99
N GLY A 58 4.02 -25.51 -17.91
CA GLY A 58 4.84 -26.16 -18.91
C GLY A 58 5.92 -27.07 -18.32
N THR A 59 7.19 -26.68 -18.41
CA THR A 59 8.34 -27.41 -17.88
C THR A 59 8.87 -26.85 -16.56
N THR A 60 8.20 -25.86 -15.97
CA THR A 60 8.64 -25.19 -14.76
C THR A 60 7.57 -25.19 -13.67
N ILE A 61 7.97 -24.87 -12.45
CA ILE A 61 7.06 -24.60 -11.33
C ILE A 61 6.99 -23.10 -11.10
N GLU A 62 5.78 -22.61 -10.97
CA GLU A 62 5.50 -21.20 -10.66
C GLU A 62 4.87 -21.07 -9.27
N TYR A 63 5.15 -19.95 -8.62
CA TYR A 63 4.52 -19.58 -7.34
C TYR A 63 3.18 -18.90 -7.59
N ILE A 64 2.15 -19.35 -6.91
CA ILE A 64 0.82 -18.74 -6.94
C ILE A 64 0.79 -17.60 -5.96
N LEU A 65 0.61 -16.39 -6.48
CA LEU A 65 0.40 -15.17 -5.72
C LEU A 65 -1.09 -14.79 -5.80
N TYR A 66 -1.79 -14.85 -4.69
CA TYR A 66 -3.17 -14.41 -4.63
C TYR A 66 -3.23 -12.89 -4.41
N HIS A 67 -4.32 -12.27 -4.85
CA HIS A 67 -4.54 -10.83 -4.68
C HIS A 67 -4.47 -10.40 -3.22
N ASP A 68 -4.98 -11.23 -2.32
CA ASP A 68 -5.07 -10.94 -0.89
C ASP A 68 -3.77 -11.19 -0.11
N ASP A 69 -2.73 -11.75 -0.74
CA ASP A 69 -1.42 -11.94 -0.10
C ASP A 69 -0.73 -10.59 0.20
N TYR A 70 -1.07 -9.55 -0.55
CA TYR A 70 -0.55 -8.20 -0.39
C TYR A 70 -1.70 -7.20 -0.38
N PRO A 71 -2.36 -7.02 0.77
CA PRO A 71 -3.50 -6.11 0.89
C PRO A 71 -3.11 -4.63 0.77
N VAL A 72 -1.82 -4.35 0.66
CA VAL A 72 -1.27 -3.00 0.55
C VAL A 72 -0.34 -2.87 -0.66
N THR A 73 -0.45 -1.76 -1.35
CA THR A 73 0.47 -1.40 -2.44
C THR A 73 1.51 -0.40 -1.93
N PRO A 74 2.83 -0.63 -2.12
CA PRO A 74 3.85 0.33 -1.73
C PRO A 74 3.66 1.68 -2.43
N ILE A 75 3.78 2.78 -1.69
CA ILE A 75 3.80 4.13 -2.25
C ILE A 75 5.20 4.39 -2.80
N HIS A 76 5.27 4.70 -4.08
CA HIS A 76 6.51 5.09 -4.74
C HIS A 76 6.72 6.61 -4.70
N SER A 77 7.94 7.09 -4.98
CA SER A 77 8.27 8.51 -5.05
C SER A 77 7.64 9.24 -6.25
N VAL A 78 7.20 8.49 -7.27
CA VAL A 78 6.51 9.02 -8.44
C VAL A 78 5.05 8.60 -8.39
N TRP A 79 4.15 9.57 -8.37
CA TRP A 79 2.70 9.36 -8.35
C TRP A 79 2.11 9.69 -9.72
N THR A 80 1.51 8.73 -10.37
CA THR A 80 0.94 8.86 -11.73
C THR A 80 -0.56 9.11 -11.75
N ASP A 81 -1.23 8.96 -10.61
CA ASP A 81 -2.68 9.06 -10.43
C ASP A 81 -3.11 10.41 -9.79
N THR A 82 -2.31 11.45 -10.01
CA THR A 82 -2.50 12.80 -9.43
C THR A 82 -3.18 13.78 -10.39
N ALA A 83 -3.99 13.27 -11.31
CA ALA A 83 -4.72 14.14 -12.23
C ALA A 83 -5.59 15.14 -11.47
N ALA A 84 -5.56 16.40 -11.95
CA ALA A 84 -6.41 17.44 -11.36
C ALA A 84 -7.89 17.03 -11.45
N PRO A 85 -8.70 17.30 -10.40
CA PRO A 85 -10.12 16.95 -10.43
C PRO A 85 -10.82 17.63 -11.61
N MET A 86 -11.66 16.88 -12.32
CA MET A 86 -12.49 17.42 -13.42
C MET A 86 -13.51 18.43 -12.89
N ASP A 87 -13.96 18.24 -11.65
CA ASP A 87 -14.95 19.07 -10.96
C ASP A 87 -14.25 20.06 -10.01
N LYS A 88 -13.58 21.06 -10.59
CA LYS A 88 -12.89 22.09 -9.82
C LYS A 88 -13.89 23.05 -9.17
N ARG A 89 -13.86 23.15 -7.86
CA ARG A 89 -14.63 24.11 -7.07
C ARG A 89 -13.93 25.46 -6.93
N TYR A 90 -12.62 25.51 -7.20
CA TYR A 90 -11.79 26.69 -7.10
C TYR A 90 -10.75 26.72 -8.23
N VAL A 91 -10.29 27.91 -8.61
CA VAL A 91 -9.40 28.12 -9.78
C VAL A 91 -8.13 27.27 -9.69
N VAL A 92 -7.53 27.19 -8.51
CA VAL A 92 -6.36 26.34 -8.22
C VAL A 92 -6.78 25.34 -7.15
N GLN A 93 -6.95 24.10 -7.54
CA GLN A 93 -7.32 23.03 -6.62
C GLN A 93 -6.39 21.83 -6.82
N THR A 94 -5.72 21.44 -5.75
CA THR A 94 -4.92 20.22 -5.70
C THR A 94 -5.86 19.01 -5.61
N ALA A 95 -5.47 17.90 -6.25
CA ALA A 95 -6.20 16.66 -6.15
C ALA A 95 -6.22 16.14 -4.71
N ASP A 96 -7.37 15.67 -4.26
CA ASP A 96 -7.58 15.20 -2.88
C ASP A 96 -6.60 14.08 -2.51
N ASN A 97 -6.35 13.12 -3.42
CA ASN A 97 -5.43 12.00 -3.22
C ASN A 97 -3.98 12.41 -2.93
N VAL A 98 -3.51 13.53 -3.47
CA VAL A 98 -2.17 14.07 -3.18
C VAL A 98 -2.09 14.54 -1.73
N VAL A 99 -3.08 15.32 -1.31
CA VAL A 99 -3.16 15.87 0.05
C VAL A 99 -3.38 14.75 1.07
N GLU A 100 -4.27 13.80 0.76
CA GLU A 100 -4.51 12.60 1.59
C GLU A 100 -3.22 11.82 1.84
N ARG A 101 -2.44 11.54 0.81
CA ARG A 101 -1.16 10.84 0.94
C ARG A 101 -0.18 11.60 1.84
N CYS A 102 -0.05 12.91 1.64
CA CYS A 102 0.82 13.72 2.50
C CYS A 102 0.39 13.63 3.97
N ILE A 103 -0.90 13.77 4.26
CA ILE A 103 -1.45 13.69 5.61
C ILE A 103 -1.20 12.29 6.21
N LEU A 104 -1.54 11.23 5.47
CA LEU A 104 -1.41 9.86 5.96
C LEU A 104 0.04 9.42 6.19
N MET A 105 1.00 9.95 5.43
CA MET A 105 2.44 9.66 5.61
C MET A 105 3.07 10.40 6.78
N THR A 106 2.51 11.52 7.23
CA THR A 106 3.18 12.44 8.15
C THR A 106 2.46 12.65 9.48
N THR A 107 1.25 12.13 9.61
CA THR A 107 0.41 12.33 10.81
C THR A 107 -0.29 11.04 11.22
N ASP A 108 -0.62 10.95 12.50
CA ASP A 108 -1.49 9.92 13.07
C ASP A 108 -2.93 10.45 13.27
N PRO A 109 -3.94 9.55 13.38
CA PRO A 109 -5.30 9.94 13.76
C PRO A 109 -5.33 10.76 15.05
N GLY A 110 -6.03 11.91 15.01
CA GLY A 110 -6.09 12.87 16.13
C GLY A 110 -5.04 13.97 16.10
N ASP A 111 -4.02 13.87 15.25
CA ASP A 111 -3.01 14.93 15.07
C ASP A 111 -3.60 16.21 14.48
N LEU A 112 -2.87 17.31 14.63
CA LEU A 112 -3.26 18.60 14.11
C LEU A 112 -2.57 18.91 12.79
N VAL A 113 -3.36 19.14 11.75
CA VAL A 113 -2.92 19.60 10.42
C VAL A 113 -3.16 21.10 10.29
N PHE A 114 -2.15 21.84 9.86
CA PHE A 114 -2.23 23.28 9.64
C PHE A 114 -2.00 23.64 8.17
N ASP A 115 -2.94 24.40 7.58
CA ASP A 115 -2.83 24.91 6.22
C ASP A 115 -3.05 26.43 6.19
N PRO A 116 -1.99 27.24 5.99
CA PRO A 116 -2.07 28.70 5.97
C PRO A 116 -2.64 29.28 4.68
N THR A 117 -2.89 28.46 3.65
CA THR A 117 -3.33 28.91 2.32
C THR A 117 -4.35 27.95 1.73
N CYS A 118 -5.44 27.75 2.46
CA CYS A 118 -6.34 26.60 2.25
C CYS A 118 -7.09 26.57 0.91
N GLY A 119 -7.18 27.67 0.19
CA GLY A 119 -7.98 27.72 -1.04
C GLY A 119 -9.39 27.19 -0.85
N SER A 120 -9.76 26.15 -1.58
CA SER A 120 -11.08 25.47 -1.45
C SER A 120 -11.22 24.54 -0.24
N GLY A 121 -10.23 24.51 0.68
CA GLY A 121 -10.25 23.69 1.89
C GLY A 121 -9.95 22.21 1.67
N THR A 122 -9.17 21.84 0.65
CA THR A 122 -8.84 20.45 0.38
C THR A 122 -8.10 19.79 1.55
N THR A 123 -7.13 20.49 2.14
CA THR A 123 -6.39 19.98 3.30
C THR A 123 -7.30 19.71 4.49
N ALA A 124 -8.17 20.67 4.82
CA ALA A 124 -9.11 20.51 5.93
C ALA A 124 -10.12 19.37 5.68
N TYR A 125 -10.59 19.25 4.44
CA TYR A 125 -11.50 18.17 4.04
C TYR A 125 -10.83 16.79 4.15
N CYS A 126 -9.60 16.65 3.67
CA CYS A 126 -8.85 15.40 3.76
C CYS A 126 -8.48 15.07 5.21
N ALA A 127 -8.10 16.06 6.01
CA ALA A 127 -7.81 15.88 7.43
C ALA A 127 -9.03 15.38 8.21
N GLU A 128 -10.20 15.99 8.01
CA GLU A 128 -11.46 15.53 8.62
C GLU A 128 -11.82 14.12 8.21
N LYS A 129 -11.75 13.83 6.90
CA LYS A 129 -12.03 12.50 6.33
C LYS A 129 -11.19 11.40 6.97
N TRP A 130 -9.96 11.71 7.37
CA TRP A 130 -9.01 10.74 7.93
C TRP A 130 -8.81 10.90 9.45
N GLY A 131 -9.75 11.56 10.14
CA GLY A 131 -9.74 11.67 11.59
C GLY A 131 -8.62 12.53 12.17
N ARG A 132 -8.12 13.51 11.40
CA ARG A 132 -7.16 14.51 11.89
C ARG A 132 -7.91 15.78 12.25
N ARG A 133 -7.43 16.49 13.28
CA ARG A 133 -7.87 17.85 13.57
C ARG A 133 -7.21 18.80 12.58
N TRP A 134 -7.83 19.93 12.32
CA TRP A 134 -7.27 20.87 11.36
C TRP A 134 -7.51 22.33 11.79
N ILE A 135 -6.58 23.19 11.39
CA ILE A 135 -6.67 24.63 11.41
C ILE A 135 -6.30 25.12 10.03
N THR A 136 -7.13 25.99 9.48
CA THR A 136 -6.87 26.50 8.14
C THR A 136 -7.22 27.98 8.05
N CYS A 137 -6.47 28.70 7.20
CA CYS A 137 -6.73 30.12 6.92
C CYS A 137 -6.45 30.43 5.44
N ASP A 138 -6.97 31.56 4.99
CA ASP A 138 -6.70 32.11 3.66
C ASP A 138 -6.93 33.61 3.69
N THR A 139 -6.24 34.33 2.81
CA THR A 139 -6.45 35.77 2.63
C THR A 139 -7.69 36.06 1.77
N SER A 140 -8.11 35.10 0.95
CA SER A 140 -9.27 35.22 0.06
C SER A 140 -10.57 34.85 0.78
N ARG A 141 -11.46 35.82 0.94
CA ARG A 141 -12.81 35.59 1.49
C ARG A 141 -13.64 34.62 0.64
N VAL A 142 -13.40 34.62 -0.68
CA VAL A 142 -14.07 33.68 -1.62
C VAL A 142 -13.60 32.26 -1.33
N ALA A 143 -12.30 32.04 -1.20
CA ALA A 143 -11.74 30.75 -0.84
C ALA A 143 -12.34 30.23 0.48
N LEU A 144 -12.32 31.05 1.51
CA LEU A 144 -12.89 30.70 2.83
C LEU A 144 -14.40 30.38 2.76
N SER A 145 -15.18 31.09 1.93
CA SER A 145 -16.60 30.81 1.74
C SER A 145 -16.80 29.43 1.11
N ILE A 146 -16.02 29.09 0.09
CA ILE A 146 -16.06 27.79 -0.60
C ILE A 146 -15.63 26.67 0.37
N ALA A 147 -14.51 26.87 1.08
CA ALA A 147 -14.00 25.90 2.06
C ALA A 147 -15.03 25.61 3.16
N ARG A 148 -15.63 26.70 3.73
CA ARG A 148 -16.68 26.57 4.73
C ARG A 148 -17.89 25.80 4.20
N GLN A 149 -18.40 26.15 3.02
CA GLN A 149 -19.51 25.43 2.41
C GLN A 149 -19.18 23.96 2.21
N ARG A 150 -18.00 23.65 1.66
CA ARG A 150 -17.53 22.27 1.43
C ARG A 150 -17.54 21.47 2.73
N LEU A 151 -16.95 21.97 3.79
CA LEU A 151 -16.84 21.29 5.09
C LEU A 151 -18.20 21.12 5.79
N MET A 152 -19.07 22.14 5.73
CA MET A 152 -20.38 22.10 6.37
C MET A 152 -21.40 21.19 5.66
N THR A 153 -21.21 20.93 4.37
CA THR A 153 -22.09 20.06 3.57
C THR A 153 -21.54 18.66 3.33
N ALA A 154 -20.27 18.43 3.66
CA ALA A 154 -19.67 17.12 3.53
C ALA A 154 -20.23 16.13 4.57
N LYS A 155 -20.22 14.86 4.19
CA LYS A 155 -20.51 13.75 5.09
C LYS A 155 -19.20 13.00 5.32
N PHE A 156 -18.89 12.78 6.59
CA PHE A 156 -17.70 12.06 7.02
C PHE A 156 -18.11 10.80 7.77
N ASP A 157 -17.24 9.79 7.74
CA ASP A 157 -17.42 8.59 8.53
C ASP A 157 -17.27 8.92 10.01
N TYR A 158 -17.99 8.19 10.84
CA TYR A 158 -17.87 8.31 12.30
C TYR A 158 -16.73 7.42 12.79
N TYR A 159 -15.83 8.02 13.56
CA TYR A 159 -14.71 7.29 14.18
C TYR A 159 -14.92 7.16 15.69
N GLU A 160 -14.71 5.94 16.19
CA GLU A 160 -14.76 5.69 17.64
C GLU A 160 -13.51 6.25 18.33
N LEU A 161 -13.72 7.04 19.39
CA LEU A 161 -12.63 7.65 20.13
C LEU A 161 -11.90 6.62 20.98
N LYS A 162 -10.56 6.64 20.95
CA LYS A 162 -9.72 5.82 21.83
C LYS A 162 -9.80 6.27 23.27
N ASP A 163 -9.92 7.58 23.50
CA ASP A 163 -10.04 8.21 24.80
C ASP A 163 -11.13 9.29 24.74
N PRO A 164 -12.35 8.99 25.22
CA PRO A 164 -13.46 9.93 25.20
C PRO A 164 -13.19 11.23 25.97
N GLU A 165 -12.37 11.21 27.03
CA GLU A 165 -12.07 12.41 27.84
C GLU A 165 -11.15 13.37 27.08
N ARG A 166 -10.22 12.84 26.29
CA ARG A 166 -9.31 13.65 25.46
C ARG A 166 -9.91 14.03 24.10
N GLY A 167 -11.04 13.42 23.75
CA GLY A 167 -11.69 13.62 22.46
C GLY A 167 -10.79 13.25 21.28
N PRO A 168 -10.95 13.89 20.08
CA PRO A 168 -10.16 13.58 18.89
C PRO A 168 -8.64 13.69 19.07
N ALA A 169 -8.18 14.51 20.02
CA ALA A 169 -6.76 14.63 20.36
C ALA A 169 -6.18 13.37 21.01
N GLY A 170 -7.02 12.49 21.54
CA GLY A 170 -6.65 11.20 22.09
C GLY A 170 -6.47 10.10 21.04
N GLY A 171 -6.81 10.38 19.78
CA GLY A 171 -6.81 9.43 18.67
C GLY A 171 -8.10 8.60 18.59
N PHE A 172 -8.13 7.67 17.68
CA PHE A 172 -9.29 6.83 17.37
C PHE A 172 -8.94 5.35 17.48
N ILE A 173 -9.97 4.49 17.60
CA ILE A 173 -9.83 3.05 17.44
C ILE A 173 -9.89 2.77 15.94
N TYR A 174 -8.89 2.07 15.41
CA TYR A 174 -8.83 1.70 14.00
C TYR A 174 -8.34 0.26 13.82
N GLU A 175 -8.83 -0.34 12.78
CA GLU A 175 -8.45 -1.70 12.40
C GLU A 175 -7.03 -1.70 11.83
N THR A 176 -6.23 -2.66 12.28
CA THR A 176 -4.86 -2.85 11.77
C THR A 176 -4.79 -4.10 10.91
N VAL A 177 -4.13 -3.98 9.76
CA VAL A 177 -3.83 -5.13 8.90
C VAL A 177 -2.48 -5.71 9.33
N PRO A 178 -2.41 -7.01 9.68
CA PRO A 178 -1.14 -7.62 10.05
C PRO A 178 -0.18 -7.61 8.85
N HIS A 179 1.06 -7.19 9.08
CA HIS A 179 2.12 -7.30 8.08
C HIS A 179 2.62 -8.75 8.08
N ILE A 180 2.30 -9.48 7.01
CA ILE A 180 2.75 -10.87 6.83
C ILE A 180 4.08 -10.82 6.09
N THR A 181 5.15 -11.21 6.78
CA THR A 181 6.46 -11.43 6.16
C THR A 181 6.60 -12.90 5.77
N LEU A 182 7.20 -13.15 4.61
CA LEU A 182 7.57 -14.49 4.15
C LEU A 182 8.90 -14.91 4.81
N GLU A 183 8.97 -14.94 6.15
CA GLU A 183 10.08 -15.53 6.90
C GLU A 183 9.82 -17.01 7.23
#